data_cffc08e9f169fb02bb0159220478a00d
#
_entry.id   cffc08e9f169fb02bb0159220478a00d
#
_cell.length_a   1.000
_cell.length_b   1.000
_cell.length_c   1.000
_cell.angle_alpha   90.00
_cell.angle_beta   90.00
_cell.angle_gamma   90.00
#
_symmetry.space_group_name_H-M   'P 1'
#
loop_
_entity.id
_entity.type
_entity.pdbx_description
1 polymer ?
#
loop_
_entity_poly.entity_id
_entity_poly.type
_entity_poly.pdbx_seq_one_letter_code
_entity_poly.pdbx_strand_id
1 'polypeptide(L)'
;MNLSVLIGTCDRYSPLWEPFQITFDRYWKFDSKNIFVGETIEIPKYTNTNFTTILSDKKTWAGRMLEGIELCDSEYIFFILDDYFFDYVYTEENMSTWIKDMEKYDINRLQVCGPPGEQRYMDSNTPYAKFQPNSPYIISIQPSIWRKSFLIEQLKSEYSPWDFELVGSSLLLNTEHKTFADVTMPRTYFNAVRIGFNKSVGWEEFRIKEKLKDF
;
A
#
# COMPACT_ATOMS: atom_id res chain seq x y z
N MET A 1 13.96 -12.76 -7.11
CA MET A 1 13.17 -11.50 -7.22
C MET A 1 13.13 -10.89 -5.84
N ASN A 2 13.35 -9.59 -5.70
CA ASN A 2 13.45 -8.93 -4.40
C ASN A 2 12.39 -7.82 -4.29
N LEU A 3 11.47 -7.95 -3.32
CA LEU A 3 10.42 -7.01 -3.01
C LEU A 3 10.44 -6.74 -1.50
N SER A 4 10.39 -5.49 -1.09
CA SER A 4 10.14 -5.11 0.30
C SER A 4 8.69 -4.69 0.48
N VAL A 5 8.13 -4.95 1.66
CA VAL A 5 6.82 -4.43 2.06
C VAL A 5 7.06 -3.28 3.04
N LEU A 6 6.50 -2.13 2.75
CA LEU A 6 6.50 -0.95 3.61
C LEU A 6 5.10 -0.73 4.16
N ILE A 7 4.95 -0.81 5.48
CA ILE A 7 3.68 -0.62 6.17
C ILE A 7 3.77 0.66 6.99
N GLY A 8 2.93 1.62 6.66
CA GLY A 8 2.84 2.88 7.40
C GLY A 8 1.74 2.83 8.45
N THR A 9 2.04 3.30 9.67
CA THR A 9 1.06 3.43 10.74
C THR A 9 1.27 4.71 11.56
N CYS A 10 0.42 4.92 12.53
CA CYS A 10 0.56 5.92 13.60
C CYS A 10 -0.02 5.39 14.91
N ASP A 11 0.32 6.02 16.02
CA ASP A 11 -0.07 5.58 17.36
C ASP A 11 -1.59 5.45 17.54
N ARG A 12 -2.35 6.32 16.89
CA ARG A 12 -3.82 6.29 16.89
C ARG A 12 -4.38 4.98 16.33
N TYR A 13 -3.67 4.35 15.40
CA TYR A 13 -4.08 3.10 14.74
C TYR A 13 -3.57 1.85 15.46
N SER A 14 -2.95 1.97 16.64
CA SER A 14 -2.48 0.82 17.42
C SER A 14 -3.52 -0.29 17.65
N PRO A 15 -4.84 -0.02 17.78
CA PRO A 15 -5.84 -1.09 17.86
C PRO A 15 -5.96 -1.93 16.58
N LEU A 16 -5.49 -1.44 15.43
CA LEU A 16 -5.54 -2.17 14.15
C LEU A 16 -4.35 -3.11 13.95
N TRP A 17 -3.28 -2.99 14.73
CA TRP A 17 -2.04 -3.73 14.48
C TRP A 17 -2.19 -5.26 14.62
N GLU A 18 -2.97 -5.72 15.62
CA GLU A 18 -3.26 -7.15 15.77
C GLU A 18 -4.03 -7.69 14.55
N PRO A 19 -5.22 -7.16 14.19
CA PRO A 19 -5.98 -7.66 13.05
C PRO A 19 -5.23 -7.48 11.71
N PHE A 20 -4.47 -6.42 11.54
CA PHE A 20 -3.62 -6.24 10.35
C PHE A 20 -2.59 -7.37 10.23
N GLN A 21 -1.81 -7.63 11.29
CA GLN A 21 -0.78 -8.67 11.27
C GLN A 21 -1.39 -10.06 11.06
N ILE A 22 -2.56 -10.34 11.64
CA ILE A 22 -3.27 -11.61 11.44
C ILE A 22 -3.67 -11.79 9.97
N THR A 23 -4.27 -10.78 9.34
CA THR A 23 -4.66 -10.87 7.93
C THR A 23 -3.44 -10.88 7.01
N PHE A 24 -2.39 -10.14 7.33
CA PHE A 24 -1.12 -10.21 6.62
C PHE A 24 -0.54 -11.62 6.65
N ASP A 25 -0.35 -12.21 7.82
CA ASP A 25 0.21 -13.56 7.99
C ASP A 25 -0.62 -14.63 7.26
N ARG A 26 -1.94 -14.46 7.23
CA ARG A 26 -2.88 -15.37 6.57
C ARG A 26 -2.81 -15.29 5.05
N TYR A 27 -2.70 -14.12 4.48
CA TYR A 27 -2.90 -13.88 3.06
C TYR A 27 -1.63 -13.52 2.28
N TRP A 28 -0.59 -13.05 2.94
CA TRP A 28 0.70 -12.75 2.31
C TRP A 28 1.55 -14.02 2.24
N LYS A 29 1.69 -14.60 1.06
CA LYS A 29 2.41 -15.86 0.81
C LYS A 29 3.62 -15.64 -0.09
N PHE A 30 4.26 -14.51 0.06
CA PHE A 30 5.48 -14.13 -0.63
C PHE A 30 6.58 -13.84 0.39
N ASP A 31 7.79 -14.38 0.17
CA ASP A 31 8.94 -14.07 1.02
C ASP A 31 9.45 -12.66 0.74
N SER A 32 9.36 -11.80 1.72
CA SER A 32 9.69 -10.38 1.62
C SER A 32 10.26 -9.83 2.91
N LYS A 33 11.04 -8.77 2.79
CA LYS A 33 11.43 -7.94 3.93
C LYS A 33 10.27 -7.02 4.27
N ASN A 34 9.67 -7.22 5.45
CA ASN A 34 8.50 -6.47 5.88
C ASN A 34 8.92 -5.41 6.90
N ILE A 35 8.69 -4.15 6.58
CA ILE A 35 9.08 -3.00 7.41
C ILE A 35 7.82 -2.31 7.89
N PHE A 36 7.66 -2.21 9.20
CA PHE A 36 6.52 -1.57 9.84
C PHE A 36 6.97 -0.28 10.52
N VAL A 37 6.48 0.85 10.05
CA VAL A 37 6.94 2.19 10.46
C VAL A 37 5.89 2.84 11.33
N GLY A 38 6.21 3.01 12.62
CA GLY A 38 5.38 3.65 13.64
C GLY A 38 5.86 5.02 14.06
N GLU A 39 5.19 5.59 15.07
CA GLU A 39 5.53 6.88 15.67
C GLU A 39 6.28 6.68 16.99
N THR A 40 5.58 6.51 18.10
CA THR A 40 6.18 6.46 19.45
C THR A 40 5.85 5.18 20.20
N ILE A 41 4.76 4.51 19.88
CA ILE A 41 4.32 3.27 20.54
C ILE A 41 5.00 2.07 19.86
N GLU A 42 5.64 1.22 20.67
CA GLU A 42 6.22 -0.03 20.18
C GLU A 42 5.13 -0.93 19.56
N ILE A 43 5.41 -1.44 18.36
CA ILE A 43 4.49 -2.30 17.62
C ILE A 43 4.70 -3.75 18.08
N PRO A 44 3.76 -4.36 18.82
CA PRO A 44 3.91 -5.73 19.29
C PRO A 44 3.85 -6.74 18.16
N LYS A 45 4.49 -7.88 18.38
CA LYS A 45 4.40 -9.02 17.46
C LYS A 45 3.18 -9.88 17.82
N TYR A 46 2.22 -9.98 16.90
CA TYR A 46 1.00 -10.77 17.08
C TYR A 46 0.98 -12.08 16.29
N THR A 47 1.89 -12.25 15.33
CA THR A 47 1.96 -13.44 14.45
C THR A 47 3.39 -13.93 14.30
N ASN A 48 3.59 -15.02 13.57
CA ASN A 48 4.94 -15.55 13.28
C ASN A 48 5.65 -14.80 12.14
N THR A 49 4.95 -13.99 11.38
CA THR A 49 5.55 -13.15 10.35
C THR A 49 6.61 -12.23 10.94
N ASN A 50 7.75 -12.16 10.27
CA ASN A 50 8.83 -11.27 10.68
C ASN A 50 8.58 -9.86 10.13
N PHE A 51 8.41 -8.91 11.07
CA PHE A 51 8.40 -7.50 10.77
C PHE A 51 9.64 -6.84 11.37
N THR A 52 10.36 -6.05 10.58
CA THR A 52 11.30 -5.07 11.10
C THR A 52 10.51 -3.85 11.49
N THR A 53 10.32 -3.62 12.79
CA THR A 53 9.60 -2.46 13.29
C THR A 53 10.56 -1.31 13.56
N ILE A 54 10.20 -0.11 13.13
CA ILE A 54 10.94 1.11 13.47
C ILE A 54 9.98 2.13 14.05
N LEU A 55 10.46 2.81 15.09
CA LEU A 55 9.83 4.00 15.64
C LEU A 55 10.61 5.21 15.14
N SER A 56 9.95 6.06 14.41
CA SER A 56 10.58 7.21 13.77
C SER A 56 10.30 8.48 14.56
N ASP A 57 11.33 9.25 14.84
CA ASP A 57 11.22 10.57 15.49
C ASP A 57 10.77 11.69 14.51
N LYS A 58 10.60 11.37 13.26
CA LYS A 58 10.11 12.31 12.24
C LYS A 58 8.67 12.74 12.55
N LYS A 59 8.46 14.06 12.58
CA LYS A 59 7.16 14.65 12.91
C LYS A 59 6.09 14.44 11.83
N THR A 60 6.51 14.23 10.60
CA THR A 60 5.62 14.09 9.46
C THR A 60 5.47 12.64 9.02
N TRP A 61 4.31 12.31 8.47
CA TRP A 61 4.07 10.98 7.94
C TRP A 61 5.07 10.60 6.82
N ALA A 62 5.26 11.47 5.84
CA ALA A 62 6.18 11.18 4.73
C ALA A 62 7.64 11.08 5.19
N GLY A 63 8.05 11.87 6.18
CA GLY A 63 9.38 11.76 6.78
C GLY A 63 9.63 10.37 7.38
N ARG A 64 8.61 9.82 8.09
CA ARG A 64 8.68 8.45 8.62
C ARG A 64 8.74 7.39 7.50
N MET A 65 7.92 7.56 6.45
CA MET A 65 7.94 6.63 5.31
C MET A 65 9.29 6.63 4.59
N LEU A 66 9.91 7.79 4.40
CA LEU A 66 11.24 7.90 3.79
C LEU A 66 12.29 7.14 4.62
N GLU A 67 12.25 7.24 5.95
CA GLU A 67 13.14 6.49 6.83
C GLU A 67 12.91 4.96 6.72
N GLY A 68 11.65 4.52 6.62
CA GLY A 68 11.33 3.12 6.35
C GLY A 68 11.84 2.63 4.98
N ILE A 69 11.78 3.49 3.96
CA ILE A 69 12.28 3.18 2.62
C ILE A 69 13.80 2.98 2.61
N GLU A 70 14.56 3.65 3.46
CA GLU A 70 16.00 3.46 3.59
C GLU A 70 16.35 2.02 3.99
N LEU A 71 15.48 1.35 4.74
CA LEU A 71 15.64 -0.05 5.12
C LEU A 71 15.23 -1.04 4.02
N CYS A 72 14.52 -0.59 2.99
CA CYS A 72 14.16 -1.41 1.84
C CYS A 72 15.37 -1.56 0.92
N ASP A 73 15.86 -2.78 0.75
CA ASP A 73 17.01 -3.10 -0.11
C ASP A 73 16.61 -3.56 -1.52
N SER A 74 15.32 -3.58 -1.82
CA SER A 74 14.74 -3.96 -3.12
C SER A 74 14.44 -2.75 -4.01
N GLU A 75 14.41 -2.98 -5.32
CA GLU A 75 14.01 -1.97 -6.31
C GLU A 75 12.50 -1.68 -6.29
N TYR A 76 11.71 -2.67 -5.86
CA TYR A 76 10.26 -2.57 -5.78
C TYR A 76 9.79 -2.63 -4.33
N ILE A 77 8.79 -1.80 -4.01
CA ILE A 77 8.19 -1.70 -2.68
C ILE A 77 6.68 -1.91 -2.81
N PHE A 78 6.15 -2.91 -2.10
CA PHE A 78 4.72 -3.00 -1.85
C PHE A 78 4.38 -2.06 -0.69
N PHE A 79 3.68 -0.96 -1.00
CA PHE A 79 3.34 0.05 -0.02
C PHE A 79 1.88 -0.06 0.40
N ILE A 80 1.62 -0.09 1.71
CA ILE A 80 0.30 -0.25 2.31
C ILE A 80 0.23 0.47 3.67
N LEU A 81 -0.97 0.90 4.06
CA LEU A 81 -1.24 1.33 5.45
C LEU A 81 -1.90 0.21 6.24
N ASP A 82 -1.79 0.27 7.55
CA ASP A 82 -2.29 -0.71 8.50
C ASP A 82 -3.82 -0.76 8.64
N ASP A 83 -4.55 0.15 8.01
CA ASP A 83 -6.01 0.12 7.92
C ASP A 83 -6.56 -0.63 6.68
N TYR A 84 -5.67 -1.13 5.83
CA TYR A 84 -6.00 -2.00 4.69
C TYR A 84 -5.71 -3.47 5.02
N PHE A 85 -6.72 -4.20 5.48
CA PHE A 85 -6.59 -5.61 5.81
C PHE A 85 -6.66 -6.48 4.57
N PHE A 86 -5.77 -7.46 4.48
CA PHE A 86 -5.77 -8.38 3.34
C PHE A 86 -7.03 -9.24 3.31
N ASP A 87 -7.61 -9.42 2.13
CA ASP A 87 -8.81 -10.24 1.85
C ASP A 87 -8.61 -11.16 0.64
N TYR A 88 -7.37 -11.29 0.18
CA TYR A 88 -6.97 -12.09 -0.97
C TYR A 88 -5.57 -12.65 -0.76
N VAL A 89 -5.32 -13.88 -1.25
CA VAL A 89 -4.00 -14.53 -1.12
C VAL A 89 -3.04 -13.96 -2.16
N TYR A 90 -2.01 -13.28 -1.69
CA TYR A 90 -0.91 -12.79 -2.50
C TYR A 90 0.18 -13.87 -2.59
N THR A 91 0.32 -14.48 -3.78
CA THR A 91 1.28 -15.56 -4.03
C THR A 91 2.56 -15.03 -4.65
N GLU A 92 3.61 -15.88 -4.64
CA GLU A 92 4.85 -15.60 -5.38
C GLU A 92 4.60 -15.42 -6.88
N GLU A 93 3.67 -16.15 -7.46
CA GLU A 93 3.28 -16.04 -8.86
C GLU A 93 2.68 -14.64 -9.17
N ASN A 94 1.76 -14.16 -8.33
CA ASN A 94 1.20 -12.81 -8.48
C ASN A 94 2.30 -11.76 -8.46
N MET A 95 3.17 -11.78 -7.44
CA MET A 95 4.24 -10.81 -7.28
C MET A 95 5.24 -10.87 -8.44
N SER A 96 5.62 -12.10 -8.85
CA SER A 96 6.52 -12.31 -9.98
C SER A 96 5.96 -11.74 -11.28
N THR A 97 4.67 -11.97 -11.54
CA THR A 97 4.00 -11.47 -12.73
C THR A 97 3.97 -9.95 -12.75
N TRP A 98 3.51 -9.34 -11.66
CA TRP A 98 3.42 -7.88 -11.56
C TRP A 98 4.78 -7.18 -11.70
N ILE A 99 5.83 -7.69 -11.05
CA ILE A 99 7.16 -7.07 -11.15
C ILE A 99 7.72 -7.20 -12.56
N LYS A 100 7.62 -8.39 -13.20
CA LYS A 100 8.04 -8.57 -14.60
C LYS A 100 7.30 -7.65 -15.55
N ASP A 101 6.01 -7.47 -15.33
CA ASP A 101 5.20 -6.56 -16.13
C ASP A 101 5.55 -5.09 -15.87
N MET A 102 5.85 -4.73 -14.62
CA MET A 102 6.33 -3.39 -14.31
C MET A 102 7.67 -3.07 -15.00
N GLU A 103 8.55 -4.05 -15.10
CA GLU A 103 9.80 -3.93 -15.88
C GLU A 103 9.51 -3.83 -17.39
N LYS A 104 8.73 -4.76 -17.92
CA LYS A 104 8.42 -4.87 -19.35
C LYS A 104 7.71 -3.64 -19.91
N TYR A 105 6.77 -3.08 -19.16
CA TYR A 105 5.95 -1.94 -19.59
C TYR A 105 6.42 -0.61 -18.99
N ASP A 106 7.55 -0.62 -18.29
CA ASP A 106 8.15 0.54 -17.63
C ASP A 106 7.17 1.24 -16.68
N ILE A 107 6.48 0.47 -15.85
CA ILE A 107 5.49 0.97 -14.88
C ILE A 107 6.19 1.46 -13.62
N ASN A 108 5.86 2.66 -13.17
CA ASN A 108 6.39 3.24 -11.94
C ASN A 108 5.56 2.90 -10.70
N ARG A 109 4.23 2.79 -10.88
CA ARG A 109 3.30 2.37 -9.83
C ARG A 109 2.22 1.47 -10.41
N LEU A 110 2.02 0.32 -9.80
CA LEU A 110 0.93 -0.60 -10.10
C LEU A 110 0.04 -0.79 -8.86
N GLN A 111 -1.16 -0.26 -8.91
CA GLN A 111 -2.17 -0.52 -7.89
C GLN A 111 -2.74 -1.92 -8.08
N VAL A 112 -2.63 -2.77 -7.07
CA VAL A 112 -2.98 -4.18 -7.14
C VAL A 112 -4.32 -4.48 -6.48
N CYS A 113 -5.35 -3.71 -6.84
CA CYS A 113 -6.66 -3.88 -6.22
C CYS A 113 -7.80 -3.26 -7.03
N GLY A 114 -8.91 -3.92 -6.96
CA GLY A 114 -10.23 -3.42 -7.27
C GLY A 114 -10.57 -3.21 -8.75
N PRO A 115 -11.88 -3.10 -9.03
CA PRO A 115 -12.38 -2.88 -10.39
C PRO A 115 -11.95 -1.50 -10.93
N PRO A 116 -12.00 -1.31 -12.25
CA PRO A 116 -11.74 -0.03 -12.87
C PRO A 116 -12.74 1.01 -12.35
N GLY A 117 -12.21 2.14 -11.89
CA GLY A 117 -13.04 3.31 -11.59
C GLY A 117 -13.14 4.21 -12.81
N GLU A 118 -14.04 5.18 -12.77
CA GLU A 118 -14.24 6.17 -13.87
C GLU A 118 -12.99 6.98 -14.23
N GLN A 119 -11.98 6.95 -13.37
CA GLN A 119 -10.73 7.70 -13.54
C GLN A 119 -9.60 6.89 -14.23
N ARG A 120 -9.95 5.75 -14.84
CA ARG A 120 -9.00 4.85 -15.48
C ARG A 120 -9.54 4.41 -16.84
N TYR A 121 -8.63 4.06 -17.74
CA TYR A 121 -8.96 3.46 -19.03
C TYR A 121 -8.00 2.31 -19.32
N MET A 122 -8.46 1.30 -20.06
CA MET A 122 -7.59 0.22 -20.50
C MET A 122 -6.55 0.76 -21.48
N ASP A 123 -5.28 0.54 -21.17
CA ASP A 123 -4.20 0.86 -22.10
C ASP A 123 -4.04 -0.26 -23.11
N SER A 124 -4.00 0.07 -24.39
CA SER A 124 -3.87 -0.92 -25.46
C SER A 124 -2.52 -1.63 -25.50
N ASN A 125 -1.51 -1.09 -24.81
CA ASN A 125 -0.14 -1.59 -24.82
C ASN A 125 0.19 -2.44 -23.59
N THR A 126 -0.69 -2.46 -22.57
CA THR A 126 -0.48 -3.20 -21.31
C THR A 126 -1.75 -3.95 -20.92
N PRO A 127 -1.67 -5.02 -20.09
CA PRO A 127 -2.85 -5.67 -19.54
C PRO A 127 -3.54 -4.86 -18.42
N TYR A 128 -3.05 -3.66 -18.11
CA TYR A 128 -3.46 -2.84 -16.97
C TYR A 128 -4.23 -1.59 -17.41
N ALA A 129 -5.07 -1.11 -16.52
CA ALA A 129 -5.74 0.17 -16.72
C ALA A 129 -4.83 1.32 -16.29
N LYS A 130 -4.63 2.30 -17.16
CA LYS A 130 -3.89 3.53 -16.87
C LYS A 130 -4.80 4.55 -16.18
N PHE A 131 -4.28 5.29 -15.23
CA PHE A 131 -4.99 6.43 -14.66
C PHE A 131 -5.11 7.54 -15.69
N GLN A 132 -6.28 8.19 -15.72
CA GLN A 132 -6.48 9.33 -16.62
C GLN A 132 -5.56 10.50 -16.25
N PRO A 133 -5.06 11.28 -17.21
CA PRO A 133 -4.13 12.40 -16.96
C PRO A 133 -4.68 13.48 -16.02
N ASN A 134 -5.99 13.54 -15.83
CA ASN A 134 -6.67 14.48 -14.94
C ASN A 134 -7.27 13.82 -13.69
N SER A 135 -6.89 12.58 -13.39
CA SER A 135 -7.37 11.89 -12.19
C SER A 135 -6.84 12.56 -10.92
N PRO A 136 -7.68 12.84 -9.93
CA PRO A 136 -7.24 13.40 -8.65
C PRO A 136 -6.44 12.41 -7.80
N TYR A 137 -6.40 11.13 -8.16
CA TYR A 137 -5.72 10.06 -7.43
C TYR A 137 -4.75 9.27 -8.32
N ILE A 138 -3.99 9.95 -9.18
CA ILE A 138 -2.87 9.36 -9.93
C ILE A 138 -1.85 8.77 -8.94
N ILE A 139 -1.58 9.48 -7.85
CA ILE A 139 -0.88 9.02 -6.67
C ILE A 139 -1.90 8.68 -5.58
N SER A 140 -1.77 7.52 -4.97
CA SER A 140 -2.66 7.11 -3.88
C SER A 140 -1.97 6.07 -3.00
N ILE A 141 -2.31 6.06 -1.71
CA ILE A 141 -1.80 5.09 -0.71
C ILE A 141 -2.58 3.78 -0.70
N GLN A 142 -3.48 3.56 -1.62
CA GLN A 142 -4.08 2.23 -1.80
C GLN A 142 -2.98 1.21 -2.11
N PRO A 143 -3.13 -0.07 -1.66
CA PRO A 143 -2.12 -1.10 -1.84
C PRO A 143 -1.57 -1.15 -3.26
N SER A 144 -0.29 -0.89 -3.40
CA SER A 144 0.37 -0.74 -4.70
C SER A 144 1.81 -1.21 -4.64
N ILE A 145 2.31 -1.72 -5.76
CA ILE A 145 3.73 -1.92 -5.98
C ILE A 145 4.29 -0.65 -6.62
N TRP A 146 5.39 -0.16 -6.07
CA TRP A 146 6.07 1.05 -6.50
C TRP A 146 7.50 0.73 -6.91
N ARG A 147 7.97 1.34 -7.99
CA ARG A 147 9.41 1.48 -8.21
C ARG A 147 9.96 2.40 -7.12
N LYS A 148 10.93 1.92 -6.34
CA LYS A 148 11.47 2.63 -5.15
C LYS A 148 11.89 4.06 -5.48
N SER A 149 12.60 4.26 -6.59
CA SER A 149 13.05 5.59 -7.01
C SER A 149 11.88 6.56 -7.25
N PHE A 150 10.80 6.08 -7.88
CA PHE A 150 9.61 6.89 -8.12
C PHE A 150 8.85 7.20 -6.82
N LEU A 151 8.74 6.23 -5.90
CA LEU A 151 8.12 6.48 -4.60
C LEU A 151 8.87 7.57 -3.82
N ILE A 152 10.21 7.52 -3.79
CA ILE A 152 11.05 8.54 -3.14
C ILE A 152 10.84 9.91 -3.80
N GLU A 153 10.75 9.96 -5.12
CA GLU A 153 10.49 11.20 -5.86
C GLU A 153 9.16 11.86 -5.48
N GLN A 154 8.12 11.04 -5.27
CA GLN A 154 6.78 11.55 -4.93
C GLN A 154 6.65 11.93 -3.45
N LEU A 155 7.41 11.32 -2.55
CA LEU A 155 7.37 11.62 -1.11
C LEU A 155 8.19 12.89 -0.81
N LYS A 156 7.51 13.98 -0.44
CA LYS A 156 8.17 15.14 0.15
C LYS A 156 8.10 15.03 1.67
N SER A 157 9.21 15.29 2.33
CA SER A 157 9.36 15.03 3.78
C SER A 157 8.32 15.71 4.66
N GLU A 158 7.71 16.80 4.19
CA GLU A 158 6.68 17.57 4.89
C GLU A 158 5.25 17.06 4.68
N TYR A 159 5.03 16.09 3.77
CA TYR A 159 3.69 15.66 3.41
C TYR A 159 2.99 14.86 4.52
N SER A 160 1.69 15.15 4.69
CA SER A 160 0.72 14.23 5.28
C SER A 160 0.31 13.16 4.26
N PRO A 161 -0.42 12.10 4.67
CA PRO A 161 -0.99 11.13 3.71
C PRO A 161 -1.85 11.79 2.63
N TRP A 162 -2.65 12.78 3.00
CA TRP A 162 -3.52 13.52 2.08
C TRP A 162 -2.74 14.41 1.12
N ASP A 163 -1.67 15.07 1.59
CA ASP A 163 -0.80 15.85 0.72
C ASP A 163 -0.11 14.94 -0.31
N PHE A 164 0.34 13.77 0.10
CA PHE A 164 0.93 12.79 -0.80
C PHE A 164 -0.05 12.41 -1.92
N GLU A 165 -1.31 12.12 -1.59
CA GLU A 165 -2.32 11.79 -2.59
C GLU A 165 -2.70 12.99 -3.46
N LEU A 166 -3.10 14.11 -2.85
CA LEU A 166 -3.71 15.24 -3.56
C LEU A 166 -2.65 16.13 -4.24
N VAL A 167 -1.61 16.53 -3.49
CA VAL A 167 -0.53 17.35 -4.07
C VAL A 167 0.31 16.52 -5.02
N GLY A 168 0.69 15.28 -4.63
CA GLY A 168 1.41 14.35 -5.50
C GLY A 168 0.69 14.09 -6.81
N SER A 169 -0.63 13.84 -6.77
CA SER A 169 -1.43 13.69 -7.98
C SER A 169 -1.47 14.98 -8.82
N SER A 170 -1.60 16.14 -8.17
CA SER A 170 -1.67 17.42 -8.88
C SER A 170 -0.41 17.74 -9.68
N LEU A 171 0.75 17.32 -9.19
CA LEU A 171 2.03 17.49 -9.88
C LEU A 171 2.15 16.61 -11.14
N LEU A 172 1.37 15.54 -11.22
CA LEU A 172 1.33 14.63 -12.37
C LEU A 172 0.18 14.91 -13.35
N LEU A 173 -0.69 15.88 -13.04
CA LEU A 173 -1.80 16.23 -13.94
C LEU A 173 -1.26 16.65 -15.31
N ASN A 174 -1.89 16.10 -16.37
CA ASN A 174 -1.53 16.36 -17.77
C ASN A 174 -0.08 16.00 -18.14
N THR A 175 0.58 15.14 -17.35
CA THR A 175 1.89 14.59 -17.69
C THR A 175 1.75 13.17 -18.24
N GLU A 176 2.78 12.69 -18.92
CA GLU A 176 2.90 11.26 -19.27
C GLU A 176 3.39 10.46 -18.07
N HIS A 177 2.50 10.23 -17.10
CA HIS A 177 2.81 9.37 -15.95
C HIS A 177 2.68 7.87 -16.30
N LYS A 178 3.43 7.04 -15.59
CA LYS A 178 3.44 5.56 -15.71
C LYS A 178 2.81 4.90 -14.50
N THR A 179 1.58 5.31 -14.18
CA THR A 179 0.80 4.78 -13.06
C THR A 179 -0.41 4.01 -13.58
N PHE A 180 -0.55 2.76 -13.11
CA PHE A 180 -1.52 1.80 -13.62
C PHE A 180 -2.22 1.09 -12.46
N ALA A 181 -3.29 0.35 -12.78
CA ALA A 181 -3.98 -0.51 -11.85
C ALA A 181 -4.30 -1.85 -12.51
N ASP A 182 -4.12 -2.94 -11.76
CA ASP A 182 -4.64 -4.24 -12.13
C ASP A 182 -6.13 -4.30 -11.81
N VAL A 183 -6.93 -4.25 -12.85
CA VAL A 183 -8.40 -4.26 -12.75
C VAL A 183 -9.00 -5.66 -12.94
N THR A 184 -8.15 -6.65 -13.21
CA THR A 184 -8.57 -8.05 -13.33
C THR A 184 -8.67 -8.73 -11.96
N MET A 185 -7.94 -8.16 -10.97
CA MET A 185 -7.96 -8.69 -9.62
C MET A 185 -9.27 -8.36 -8.91
N PRO A 186 -9.79 -9.31 -8.10
CA PRO A 186 -10.91 -9.03 -7.22
C PRO A 186 -10.49 -7.98 -6.18
N ARG A 187 -11.43 -7.58 -5.32
CA ARG A 187 -11.08 -6.77 -4.16
C ARG A 187 -10.12 -7.56 -3.27
N THR A 188 -8.92 -7.02 -3.10
CA THR A 188 -7.79 -7.71 -2.45
C THR A 188 -7.56 -7.28 -1.00
N TYR A 189 -8.33 -6.31 -0.54
CA TYR A 189 -8.23 -5.79 0.83
C TYR A 189 -9.59 -5.28 1.33
N PHE A 190 -9.71 -5.20 2.65
CA PHE A 190 -10.79 -4.53 3.36
C PHE A 190 -10.23 -3.29 4.06
N ASN A 191 -10.76 -2.12 3.74
CA ASN A 191 -10.42 -0.90 4.48
C ASN A 191 -11.17 -0.91 5.83
N ALA A 192 -10.45 -1.04 6.93
CA ALA A 192 -11.04 -1.27 8.25
C ALA A 192 -11.68 -0.01 8.85
N VAL A 193 -11.13 1.15 8.53
CA VAL A 193 -11.62 2.44 9.07
C VAL A 193 -11.88 3.45 7.97
N ARG A 194 -12.67 4.44 8.31
CA ARG A 194 -12.97 5.62 7.49
C ARG A 194 -12.60 6.90 8.23
N ILE A 195 -12.93 8.03 7.66
CA ILE A 195 -12.66 9.37 8.20
C ILE A 195 -12.89 9.40 9.71
N GLY A 196 -11.88 9.87 10.44
CA GLY A 196 -11.94 10.03 11.89
C GLY A 196 -11.82 8.74 12.71
N PHE A 197 -11.30 7.63 12.12
CA PHE A 197 -11.20 6.33 12.78
C PHE A 197 -12.56 5.67 13.04
N ASN A 198 -13.54 5.92 12.19
CA ASN A 198 -14.82 5.22 12.24
C ASN A 198 -14.72 3.88 11.52
N LYS A 199 -15.33 2.84 12.11
CA LYS A 199 -15.39 1.50 11.49
C LYS A 199 -16.07 1.58 10.12
N SER A 200 -15.51 0.87 9.16
CA SER A 200 -16.08 0.80 7.81
C SER A 200 -17.36 -0.03 7.78
N VAL A 201 -18.22 0.27 6.83
CA VAL A 201 -19.39 -0.59 6.53
C VAL A 201 -18.91 -2.00 6.18
N GLY A 202 -19.51 -3.02 6.78
CA GLY A 202 -19.11 -4.42 6.62
C GLY A 202 -18.01 -4.88 7.59
N TRP A 203 -17.55 -4.02 8.52
CA TRP A 203 -16.55 -4.41 9.51
C TRP A 203 -16.97 -5.65 10.31
N GLU A 204 -18.20 -5.71 10.79
CA GLU A 204 -18.68 -6.86 11.58
C GLU A 204 -18.65 -8.16 10.78
N GLU A 205 -19.08 -8.15 9.53
CA GLU A 205 -19.04 -9.33 8.65
C GLU A 205 -17.60 -9.76 8.40
N PHE A 206 -16.73 -8.80 8.07
CA PHE A 206 -15.31 -9.06 7.81
C PHE A 206 -14.63 -9.62 9.07
N ARG A 207 -14.81 -8.98 10.21
CA ARG A 207 -14.25 -9.40 11.50
C ARG A 207 -14.66 -10.82 11.88
N ILE A 208 -15.95 -11.17 11.72
CA ILE A 208 -16.46 -12.51 11.99
C ILE A 208 -15.87 -13.53 11.02
N LYS A 209 -15.89 -13.23 9.70
CA LYS A 209 -15.27 -14.06 8.65
C LYS A 209 -13.81 -14.36 8.97
N GLU A 210 -13.06 -13.34 9.34
CA GLU A 210 -11.63 -13.44 9.59
C GLU A 210 -11.29 -13.83 11.03
N LYS A 211 -12.28 -14.01 11.92
CA LYS A 211 -12.11 -14.34 13.34
C LYS A 211 -11.20 -13.33 14.07
N LEU A 212 -11.40 -12.06 13.79
CA LEU A 212 -10.66 -10.96 14.39
C LEU A 212 -11.35 -10.46 15.65
N LYS A 213 -10.56 -9.91 16.59
CA LYS A 213 -11.09 -9.11 17.69
C LYS A 213 -11.64 -7.79 17.17
N ASP A 214 -12.57 -7.21 17.91
CA ASP A 214 -13.04 -5.85 17.67
C ASP A 214 -12.00 -4.82 18.17
N PHE A 215 -11.97 -3.63 17.55
CA PHE A 215 -11.07 -2.51 17.92
C PHE A 215 -11.84 -1.26 18.28
#